data_31e5db762894e9c3d718525aa3166c61
#
_entry.id   31e5db762894e9c3d718525aa3166c61
#
_cell.length_a   1.000
_cell.length_b   1.000
_cell.length_c   1.000
_cell.angle_alpha   90.00
_cell.angle_beta   90.00
_cell.angle_gamma   90.00
#
_symmetry.space_group_name_H-M   'P 1'
#
loop_
_entity.id
_entity.type
_entity.pdbx_description
1 polymer ?
#
loop_
_entity_poly.entity_id
_entity_poly.type
_entity_poly.pdbx_seq_one_letter_code
_entity_poly.pdbx_strand_id
1 'polypeptide(L)'
;MTAWLVRILPDLRRQDVNNDLADPDRLHKRMMLLVPDEMGGEARAQAGVLFRVEDTRNGLQLLVQSSMKPDLSRLPDGYGEIALRELDGLLSRLTMGTSVHYRIDANPSKRLGKNAGPKTGKIQALRGAAAEEWWVARAAANGLAVSTVSSQSQKDIRAKGSVRHAVVRFDGSAVVTDPEAVRMAVLQGIGRGKAYGCGLLSLALAQR
;
A
#
# COMPACT_ATOMS: atom_id res chain seq x y z
N MET A 1 -10.49 16.61 1.01
CA MET A 1 -9.95 15.38 1.68
C MET A 1 -8.46 15.52 1.71
N THR A 2 -7.85 15.53 2.88
CA THR A 2 -6.41 15.71 3.02
C THR A 2 -5.72 14.37 3.18
N ALA A 3 -4.63 14.17 2.48
CA ALA A 3 -3.75 13.01 2.66
C ALA A 3 -2.29 13.46 2.66
N TRP A 4 -1.50 12.75 3.43
CA TRP A 4 -0.09 12.99 3.63
C TRP A 4 0.72 11.79 3.19
N LEU A 5 1.87 12.04 2.57
CA LEU A 5 2.83 11.01 2.20
C LEU A 5 4.18 11.33 2.85
N VAL A 6 4.66 10.41 3.66
CA VAL A 6 6.01 10.42 4.23
C VAL A 6 6.87 9.48 3.41
N ARG A 7 8.02 9.95 2.96
CA ARG A 7 9.10 9.11 2.45
C ARG A 7 10.19 9.06 3.49
N ILE A 8 10.59 7.87 3.87
CA ILE A 8 11.69 7.61 4.80
C ILE A 8 12.77 6.82 4.05
N LEU A 9 14.01 7.33 4.04
CA LEU A 9 15.19 6.59 3.63
C LEU A 9 15.86 6.08 4.91
N PRO A 10 15.60 4.82 5.31
CA PRO A 10 15.99 4.32 6.63
C PRO A 10 17.51 4.18 6.75
N ASP A 11 18.06 4.51 7.91
CA ASP A 11 19.50 4.28 8.19
C ASP A 11 19.75 2.80 8.52
N LEU A 12 20.17 2.04 7.53
CA LEU A 12 20.43 0.60 7.65
C LEU A 12 21.62 0.25 8.55
N ARG A 13 22.39 1.23 9.02
CA ARG A 13 23.46 1.00 10.02
C ARG A 13 22.88 0.80 11.43
N ARG A 14 21.62 1.19 11.64
CA ARG A 14 20.94 1.11 12.92
C ARG A 14 20.30 -0.26 13.14
N GLN A 15 20.52 -0.82 14.32
CA GLN A 15 19.95 -2.13 14.67
C GLN A 15 18.43 -2.09 14.83
N ASP A 16 17.86 -1.01 15.38
CA ASP A 16 16.41 -0.87 15.52
C ASP A 16 15.70 -0.79 14.17
N VAL A 17 16.28 -0.09 13.18
CA VAL A 17 15.79 -0.04 11.81
C VAL A 17 15.79 -1.43 11.17
N ASN A 18 16.91 -2.15 11.26
CA ASN A 18 17.01 -3.50 10.71
C ASN A 18 16.03 -4.47 11.38
N ASN A 19 15.83 -4.36 12.69
CA ASN A 19 14.85 -5.16 13.42
C ASN A 19 13.40 -4.87 12.96
N ASP A 20 13.08 -3.61 12.72
CA ASP A 20 11.75 -3.22 12.21
C ASP A 20 11.53 -3.76 10.80
N LEU A 21 12.51 -3.63 9.90
CA LEU A 21 12.43 -4.14 8.52
C LEU A 21 12.37 -5.67 8.43
N ALA A 22 12.95 -6.37 9.41
CA ALA A 22 12.95 -7.84 9.46
C ALA A 22 11.63 -8.43 9.99
N ASP A 23 10.85 -7.67 10.76
CA ASP A 23 9.61 -8.13 11.41
C ASP A 23 8.43 -7.25 10.99
N PRO A 24 7.46 -7.78 10.22
CA PRO A 24 6.29 -7.02 9.77
C PRO A 24 5.43 -6.42 10.90
N ASP A 25 5.34 -7.09 12.05
CA ASP A 25 4.57 -6.60 13.20
C ASP A 25 5.30 -5.42 13.86
N ARG A 26 6.64 -5.46 13.92
CA ARG A 26 7.45 -4.34 14.41
C ARG A 26 7.37 -3.15 13.48
N LEU A 27 7.52 -3.38 12.17
CA LEU A 27 7.42 -2.32 11.17
C LEU A 27 6.04 -1.67 11.21
N HIS A 28 4.96 -2.46 11.29
CA HIS A 28 3.61 -1.92 11.48
C HIS A 28 3.52 -1.00 12.70
N LYS A 29 3.98 -1.47 13.85
CA LYS A 29 4.00 -0.66 15.08
C LYS A 29 4.80 0.63 14.92
N ARG A 30 5.95 0.56 14.25
CA ARG A 30 6.78 1.74 13.96
C ARG A 30 6.04 2.76 13.12
N MET A 31 5.36 2.34 12.07
CA MET A 31 4.59 3.25 11.21
C MET A 31 3.38 3.84 11.94
N MET A 32 2.80 3.10 12.87
CA MET A 32 1.69 3.59 13.70
C MET A 32 2.09 4.69 14.68
N LEU A 33 3.38 4.83 15.04
CA LEU A 33 3.85 5.95 15.86
C LEU A 33 3.61 7.31 15.20
N LEU A 34 3.52 7.36 13.87
CA LEU A 34 3.31 8.60 13.12
C LEU A 34 1.92 9.22 13.31
N VAL A 35 0.99 8.51 13.93
CA VAL A 35 -0.38 8.98 14.17
C VAL A 35 -0.70 8.92 15.68
N PRO A 36 -1.69 9.71 16.18
CA PRO A 36 -2.03 9.73 17.60
C PRO A 36 -2.41 8.37 18.18
N ASP A 37 -2.05 8.11 19.44
CA ASP A 37 -2.31 6.84 20.14
C ASP A 37 -3.78 6.68 20.59
N GLU A 38 -4.52 7.78 20.70
CA GLU A 38 -5.86 7.84 21.31
C GLU A 38 -6.99 7.31 20.42
N MET A 39 -6.66 6.68 19.30
CA MET A 39 -7.62 6.24 18.27
C MET A 39 -8.24 4.86 18.51
N GLY A 40 -7.92 4.19 19.61
CA GLY A 40 -8.49 2.86 19.94
C GLY A 40 -8.08 1.72 19.00
N GLY A 41 -8.83 0.61 19.03
CA GLY A 41 -8.45 -0.62 18.33
C GLY A 41 -8.43 -0.58 16.80
N GLU A 42 -9.04 0.45 16.18
CA GLU A 42 -9.09 0.65 14.72
C GLU A 42 -8.23 1.82 14.24
N ALA A 43 -7.25 2.26 15.04
CA ALA A 43 -6.41 3.44 14.78
C ALA A 43 -5.84 3.49 13.35
N ARG A 44 -5.33 2.35 12.83
CA ARG A 44 -4.81 2.27 11.47
C ARG A 44 -5.88 2.65 10.42
N ALA A 45 -7.08 2.11 10.55
CA ALA A 45 -8.16 2.33 9.58
C ALA A 45 -8.69 3.76 9.69
N GLN A 46 -8.86 4.29 10.90
CA GLN A 46 -9.33 5.65 11.16
C GLN A 46 -8.35 6.70 10.65
N ALA A 47 -7.05 6.52 10.89
CA ALA A 47 -6.00 7.41 10.38
C ALA A 47 -5.62 7.15 8.92
N GLY A 48 -6.20 6.13 8.27
CA GLY A 48 -5.87 5.80 6.88
C GLY A 48 -4.41 5.40 6.69
N VAL A 49 -3.74 4.84 7.73
CA VAL A 49 -2.31 4.50 7.61
C VAL A 49 -2.12 3.33 6.67
N LEU A 50 -1.37 3.60 5.60
CA LEU A 50 -0.92 2.63 4.62
C LEU A 50 0.59 2.81 4.46
N PHE A 51 1.31 1.72 4.22
CA PHE A 51 2.74 1.85 3.92
C PHE A 51 3.19 0.83 2.89
N ARG A 52 4.36 1.07 2.31
CA ARG A 52 5.04 0.15 1.38
C ARG A 52 6.54 0.28 1.56
N VAL A 53 7.22 -0.86 1.56
CA VAL A 53 8.67 -0.96 1.50
C VAL A 53 9.08 -1.13 0.03
N GLU A 54 9.98 -0.32 -0.45
CA GLU A 54 10.49 -0.40 -1.81
C GLU A 54 12.01 -0.51 -1.82
N ASP A 55 12.51 -1.45 -2.59
CA ASP A 55 13.90 -1.47 -3.01
C ASP A 55 14.02 -0.66 -4.29
N THR A 56 14.83 0.37 -4.28
CA THR A 56 15.02 1.29 -5.39
C THR A 56 16.49 1.35 -5.80
N ARG A 57 16.79 1.94 -6.95
CA ARG A 57 18.19 2.15 -7.38
C ARG A 57 19.01 2.97 -6.37
N ASN A 58 18.35 3.79 -5.57
CA ASN A 58 18.97 4.64 -4.54
C ASN A 58 18.94 4.01 -3.15
N GLY A 59 18.63 2.72 -3.05
CA GLY A 59 18.48 1.99 -1.80
C GLY A 59 17.03 1.80 -1.37
N LEU A 60 16.87 1.30 -0.15
CA LEU A 60 15.57 0.99 0.43
C LEU A 60 14.86 2.26 0.87
N GLN A 61 13.55 2.35 0.56
CA GLN A 61 12.69 3.41 1.06
C GLN A 61 11.39 2.85 1.64
N LEU A 62 10.86 3.59 2.61
CA LEU A 62 9.53 3.39 3.15
C LEU A 62 8.64 4.54 2.67
N LEU A 63 7.50 4.22 2.11
CA LEU A 63 6.42 5.18 1.83
C LEU A 63 5.32 4.95 2.85
N VAL A 64 4.91 5.98 3.56
CA VAL A 64 3.83 5.91 4.55
C VAL A 64 2.81 6.98 4.21
N GLN A 65 1.57 6.58 4.01
CA GLN A 65 0.45 7.48 3.78
C GLN A 65 -0.45 7.53 5.00
N SER A 66 -1.03 8.69 5.26
CA SER A 66 -2.01 8.91 6.33
C SER A 66 -3.02 9.96 5.89
N SER A 67 -4.28 9.84 6.34
CA SER A 67 -5.30 10.90 6.20
C SER A 67 -5.14 12.02 7.24
N MET A 68 -4.31 11.80 8.27
CA MET A 68 -3.95 12.77 9.28
C MET A 68 -2.51 13.22 9.05
N LYS A 69 -2.19 14.48 9.41
CA LYS A 69 -0.81 14.97 9.35
C LYS A 69 0.07 14.15 10.30
N PRO A 70 1.10 13.45 9.79
CA PRO A 70 1.95 12.61 10.61
C PRO A 70 2.80 13.45 11.56
N ASP A 71 3.00 12.98 12.78
CA ASP A 71 3.96 13.54 13.74
C ASP A 71 5.31 12.82 13.57
N LEU A 72 6.23 13.46 12.84
CA LEU A 72 7.53 12.90 12.52
C LEU A 72 8.47 12.83 13.74
N SER A 73 8.21 13.63 14.79
CA SER A 73 9.01 13.64 16.03
C SER A 73 8.88 12.34 16.84
N ARG A 74 7.86 11.54 16.54
CA ARG A 74 7.61 10.24 17.20
C ARG A 74 8.46 9.09 16.63
N LEU A 75 9.16 9.32 15.53
CA LEU A 75 10.19 8.39 15.07
C LEU A 75 11.46 8.59 15.89
N PRO A 76 12.25 7.52 16.14
CA PRO A 76 13.53 7.65 16.81
C PRO A 76 14.47 8.61 16.06
N ASP A 77 15.23 9.40 16.80
CA ASP A 77 16.23 10.28 16.21
C ASP A 77 17.19 9.48 15.32
N GLY A 78 17.43 9.99 14.11
CA GLY A 78 18.31 9.32 13.13
C GLY A 78 17.73 8.02 12.55
N TYR A 79 16.43 7.77 12.63
CA TYR A 79 15.78 6.61 12.00
C TYR A 79 15.99 6.57 10.47
N GLY A 80 16.14 7.74 9.85
CA GLY A 80 16.43 7.91 8.43
C GLY A 80 16.23 9.35 7.97
N GLU A 81 16.49 9.61 6.70
CA GLU A 81 16.10 10.87 6.07
C GLU A 81 14.61 10.87 5.76
N ILE A 82 13.90 11.92 6.16
CA ILE A 82 12.44 12.00 6.07
C ILE A 82 12.03 13.17 5.20
N ALA A 83 11.12 12.92 4.27
CA ALA A 83 10.44 13.94 3.48
C ALA A 83 8.92 13.78 3.64
N LEU A 84 8.22 14.88 3.89
CA LEU A 84 6.76 14.94 4.01
C LEU A 84 6.17 15.72 2.84
N ARG A 85 5.10 15.20 2.27
CA ARG A 85 4.34 15.86 1.20
C ARG A 85 2.85 15.71 1.43
N GLU A 86 2.12 16.77 1.16
CA GLU A 86 0.67 16.75 1.05
C GLU A 86 0.25 16.24 -0.33
N LEU A 87 -0.80 15.40 -0.40
CA LEU A 87 -1.28 14.78 -1.64
C LEU A 87 -2.48 15.52 -2.26
N ASP A 88 -3.03 16.54 -1.62
CA ASP A 88 -4.24 17.25 -2.07
C ASP A 88 -4.09 17.82 -3.49
N GLY A 89 -2.91 18.34 -3.83
CA GLY A 89 -2.61 18.80 -5.17
C GLY A 89 -2.63 17.72 -6.25
N LEU A 90 -2.31 16.47 -5.91
CA LEU A 90 -2.49 15.33 -6.79
C LEU A 90 -3.96 14.91 -6.85
N LEU A 91 -4.59 14.75 -5.69
CA LEU A 91 -5.96 14.26 -5.57
C LEU A 91 -6.97 15.18 -6.27
N SER A 92 -6.79 16.51 -6.20
CA SER A 92 -7.65 17.49 -6.91
C SER A 92 -7.54 17.41 -8.43
N ARG A 93 -6.41 16.94 -8.97
CA ARG A 93 -6.17 16.80 -10.41
C ARG A 93 -6.66 15.46 -10.97
N LEU A 94 -7.11 14.53 -10.13
CA LEU A 94 -7.75 13.29 -10.57
C LEU A 94 -9.17 13.59 -11.02
N THR A 95 -9.34 13.81 -12.31
CA THR A 95 -10.63 14.03 -12.98
C THR A 95 -10.90 12.90 -13.96
N MET A 96 -12.15 12.75 -14.41
CA MET A 96 -12.51 11.74 -15.42
C MET A 96 -11.65 11.91 -16.68
N GLY A 97 -11.13 10.81 -17.22
CA GLY A 97 -10.23 10.80 -18.37
C GLY A 97 -8.76 11.12 -18.07
N THR A 98 -8.42 11.45 -16.82
CA THR A 98 -7.01 11.69 -16.43
C THR A 98 -6.20 10.41 -16.58
N SER A 99 -5.11 10.47 -17.36
CA SER A 99 -4.14 9.37 -17.47
C SER A 99 -3.16 9.41 -16.32
N VAL A 100 -2.94 8.26 -15.70
CA VAL A 100 -2.05 8.10 -14.54
C VAL A 100 -1.13 6.89 -14.71
N HIS A 101 0.07 6.99 -14.15
CA HIS A 101 0.89 5.83 -13.81
C HIS A 101 0.54 5.40 -12.39
N TYR A 102 0.48 4.09 -12.16
CA TYR A 102 0.20 3.54 -10.85
C TYR A 102 1.25 2.54 -10.39
N ARG A 103 1.39 2.41 -9.08
CA ARG A 103 2.09 1.33 -8.39
C ARG A 103 1.32 0.91 -7.15
N ILE A 104 1.21 -0.40 -6.95
CA ILE A 104 0.64 -0.97 -5.74
C ILE A 104 1.30 -2.33 -5.43
N ASP A 105 1.62 -2.56 -4.16
CA ASP A 105 1.90 -3.90 -3.65
C ASP A 105 0.60 -4.44 -3.05
N ALA A 106 0.10 -5.55 -3.54
CA ALA A 106 -1.16 -6.12 -3.11
C ALA A 106 -1.04 -7.61 -2.78
N ASN A 107 -2.04 -8.14 -2.08
CA ASN A 107 -2.22 -9.57 -1.83
C ASN A 107 -3.36 -10.11 -2.68
N PRO A 108 -3.10 -10.45 -3.96
CA PRO A 108 -4.12 -11.02 -4.84
C PRO A 108 -4.58 -12.36 -4.29
N SER A 109 -5.85 -12.48 -4.02
CA SER A 109 -6.40 -13.69 -3.42
C SER A 109 -7.88 -13.86 -3.72
N LYS A 110 -8.32 -15.11 -3.76
CA LYS A 110 -9.74 -15.47 -3.86
C LYS A 110 -10.13 -16.45 -2.75
N ARG A 111 -11.38 -16.37 -2.33
CA ARG A 111 -11.99 -17.38 -1.45
C ARG A 111 -12.47 -18.55 -2.31
N LEU A 112 -12.09 -19.75 -1.95
CA LEU A 112 -12.49 -20.95 -2.66
C LEU A 112 -13.99 -21.24 -2.39
N GLY A 113 -14.73 -21.43 -3.48
CA GLY A 113 -16.16 -21.74 -3.46
C GLY A 113 -16.46 -23.19 -3.06
N LYS A 114 -17.77 -23.53 -3.04
CA LYS A 114 -18.29 -24.84 -2.61
C LYS A 114 -17.67 -26.02 -3.39
N ASN A 115 -17.29 -25.82 -4.65
CA ASN A 115 -16.71 -26.87 -5.50
C ASN A 115 -15.24 -27.22 -5.16
N ALA A 116 -14.63 -26.56 -4.18
CA ALA A 116 -13.25 -26.81 -3.76
C ALA A 116 -13.12 -27.95 -2.72
N GLY A 117 -14.18 -28.67 -2.42
CA GLY A 117 -14.20 -29.78 -1.47
C GLY A 117 -13.63 -29.35 -0.10
N PRO A 118 -12.64 -30.09 0.47
CA PRO A 118 -12.08 -29.79 1.79
C PRO A 118 -11.38 -28.40 1.89
N LYS A 119 -11.17 -27.72 0.77
CA LYS A 119 -10.57 -26.38 0.70
C LYS A 119 -11.61 -25.27 0.62
N THR A 120 -12.91 -25.59 0.63
CA THR A 120 -14.01 -24.61 0.61
C THR A 120 -13.80 -23.55 1.69
N GLY A 121 -14.00 -22.30 1.34
CA GLY A 121 -13.84 -21.15 2.25
C GLY A 121 -12.39 -20.73 2.52
N LYS A 122 -11.38 -21.55 2.17
CA LYS A 122 -9.96 -21.15 2.31
C LYS A 122 -9.61 -20.04 1.33
N ILE A 123 -8.66 -19.21 1.75
CA ILE A 123 -8.10 -18.16 0.89
C ILE A 123 -6.96 -18.76 0.07
N GLN A 124 -7.06 -18.62 -1.24
CA GLN A 124 -6.01 -19.01 -2.19
C GLN A 124 -5.33 -17.75 -2.73
N ALA A 125 -4.01 -17.69 -2.63
CA ALA A 125 -3.22 -16.67 -3.29
C ALA A 125 -3.23 -16.86 -4.82
N LEU A 126 -3.24 -15.75 -5.55
CA LEU A 126 -3.16 -15.72 -7.01
C LEU A 126 -1.77 -15.25 -7.43
N ARG A 127 -1.28 -15.75 -8.56
CA ARG A 127 0.02 -15.44 -9.16
C ARG A 127 -0.10 -15.35 -10.67
N GLY A 128 0.88 -14.70 -11.34
CA GLY A 128 0.91 -14.57 -12.79
C GLY A 128 -0.37 -13.96 -13.36
N ALA A 129 -0.85 -14.46 -14.47
CA ALA A 129 -2.04 -13.95 -15.17
C ALA A 129 -3.28 -13.83 -14.26
N ALA A 130 -3.53 -14.80 -13.37
CA ALA A 130 -4.65 -14.73 -12.45
C ALA A 130 -4.52 -13.58 -11.42
N ALA A 131 -3.31 -13.19 -11.08
CA ALA A 131 -3.09 -12.00 -10.24
C ALA A 131 -3.31 -10.70 -11.02
N GLU A 132 -2.92 -10.66 -12.30
CA GLU A 132 -3.16 -9.51 -13.17
C GLU A 132 -4.65 -9.30 -13.44
N GLU A 133 -5.39 -10.36 -13.74
CA GLU A 133 -6.85 -10.33 -13.89
C GLU A 133 -7.52 -9.81 -12.60
N TRP A 134 -7.05 -10.31 -11.44
CA TRP A 134 -7.53 -9.84 -10.15
C TRP A 134 -7.28 -8.34 -9.97
N TRP A 135 -6.09 -7.85 -10.36
CA TRP A 135 -5.76 -6.43 -10.25
C TRP A 135 -6.63 -5.58 -11.19
N VAL A 136 -6.76 -5.97 -12.46
CA VAL A 136 -7.61 -5.26 -13.43
C VAL A 136 -9.04 -5.11 -12.92
N ALA A 137 -9.63 -6.20 -12.40
CA ALA A 137 -10.97 -6.17 -11.82
C ALA A 137 -11.05 -5.27 -10.58
N ARG A 138 -10.01 -5.27 -9.73
CA ARG A 138 -9.95 -4.42 -8.53
C ARG A 138 -9.76 -2.95 -8.88
N ALA A 139 -8.91 -2.64 -9.84
CA ALA A 139 -8.69 -1.29 -10.33
C ALA A 139 -9.99 -0.71 -10.92
N ALA A 140 -10.69 -1.48 -11.75
CA ALA A 140 -11.98 -1.08 -12.32
C ALA A 140 -13.03 -0.79 -11.24
N ALA A 141 -13.14 -1.64 -10.22
CA ALA A 141 -14.05 -1.44 -9.09
C ALA A 141 -13.66 -0.22 -8.20
N ASN A 142 -12.48 0.35 -8.40
CA ASN A 142 -11.98 1.55 -7.72
C ASN A 142 -11.75 2.73 -8.68
N GLY A 143 -12.45 2.75 -9.82
CA GLY A 143 -12.50 3.89 -10.74
C GLY A 143 -11.29 4.04 -11.67
N LEU A 144 -10.51 2.99 -11.91
CA LEU A 144 -9.35 2.98 -12.80
C LEU A 144 -9.54 1.96 -13.93
N ALA A 145 -9.59 2.43 -15.18
CA ALA A 145 -9.45 1.57 -16.35
C ALA A 145 -7.97 1.34 -16.66
N VAL A 146 -7.49 0.14 -16.38
CA VAL A 146 -6.08 -0.25 -16.59
C VAL A 146 -5.77 -0.30 -18.09
N SER A 147 -4.77 0.45 -18.54
CA SER A 147 -4.27 0.45 -19.91
C SER A 147 -3.09 -0.51 -20.09
N THR A 148 -2.18 -0.53 -19.12
CA THR A 148 -1.05 -1.45 -19.09
C THR A 148 -0.86 -2.02 -17.68
N VAL A 149 -0.41 -3.25 -17.58
CA VAL A 149 -0.06 -3.91 -16.31
C VAL A 149 1.24 -4.68 -16.45
N SER A 150 2.11 -4.53 -15.47
CA SER A 150 3.27 -5.37 -15.24
C SER A 150 3.18 -5.90 -13.82
N SER A 151 3.38 -7.19 -13.63
CA SER A 151 3.31 -7.82 -12.32
C SER A 151 4.64 -8.44 -11.92
N GLN A 152 5.04 -8.24 -10.67
CA GLN A 152 6.24 -8.83 -10.10
C GLN A 152 5.94 -9.43 -8.73
N SER A 153 6.21 -10.72 -8.55
CA SER A 153 6.12 -11.36 -7.24
C SER A 153 7.17 -10.75 -6.30
N GLN A 154 6.72 -10.33 -5.14
CA GLN A 154 7.56 -9.84 -4.05
C GLN A 154 7.76 -10.93 -2.99
N LYS A 155 8.63 -10.68 -2.01
CA LYS A 155 8.79 -11.56 -0.85
C LYS A 155 7.47 -11.66 -0.09
N ASP A 156 7.03 -12.89 0.19
CA ASP A 156 5.82 -13.12 0.99
C ASP A 156 6.01 -12.57 2.40
N ILE A 157 4.98 -11.91 2.91
CA ILE A 157 4.96 -11.42 4.29
C ILE A 157 4.48 -12.54 5.19
N ARG A 158 5.22 -12.78 6.27
CA ARG A 158 4.86 -13.73 7.32
C ARG A 158 4.82 -12.97 8.64
N ALA A 159 3.63 -12.77 9.18
CA ALA A 159 3.40 -12.16 10.47
C ALA A 159 3.09 -13.23 11.54
N LYS A 160 3.00 -12.83 12.80
CA LYS A 160 2.69 -13.73 13.91
C LYS A 160 1.33 -14.43 13.70
N GLY A 161 1.18 -15.62 14.28
CA GLY A 161 -0.09 -16.36 14.24
C GLY A 161 -0.44 -16.97 12.88
N SER A 162 0.54 -17.43 12.11
CA SER A 162 0.34 -18.07 10.78
C SER A 162 -0.21 -17.15 9.67
N VAL A 163 -0.25 -15.84 9.89
CA VAL A 163 -0.67 -14.89 8.85
C VAL A 163 0.38 -14.86 7.74
N ARG A 164 -0.06 -15.20 6.52
CA ARG A 164 0.78 -15.18 5.34
C ARG A 164 0.10 -14.39 4.22
N HIS A 165 0.81 -13.41 3.69
CA HIS A 165 0.37 -12.66 2.53
C HIS A 165 1.34 -12.89 1.37
N ALA A 166 0.83 -13.43 0.26
CA ALA A 166 1.55 -13.48 -0.99
C ALA A 166 1.48 -12.09 -1.63
N VAL A 167 2.63 -11.44 -1.80
CA VAL A 167 2.67 -10.07 -2.29
C VAL A 167 3.02 -10.05 -3.77
N VAL A 168 2.26 -9.28 -4.54
CA VAL A 168 2.53 -8.97 -5.94
C VAL A 168 2.53 -7.46 -6.11
N ARG A 169 3.60 -6.93 -6.71
CA ARG A 169 3.68 -5.56 -7.17
C ARG A 169 3.05 -5.45 -8.53
N PHE A 170 2.19 -4.46 -8.70
CA PHE A 170 1.61 -4.09 -9.97
C PHE A 170 2.04 -2.67 -10.32
N ASP A 171 2.61 -2.51 -11.50
CA ASP A 171 2.98 -1.24 -12.11
C ASP A 171 2.29 -1.09 -13.46
N GLY A 172 1.94 0.10 -13.83
CA GLY A 172 1.37 0.34 -15.15
C GLY A 172 0.76 1.71 -15.32
N SER A 173 -0.10 1.81 -16.33
CA SER A 173 -0.87 3.00 -16.63
C SER A 173 -2.37 2.70 -16.60
N ALA A 174 -3.16 3.71 -16.28
CA ALA A 174 -4.61 3.64 -16.24
C ALA A 174 -5.23 4.99 -16.56
N VAL A 175 -6.52 4.97 -16.89
CA VAL A 175 -7.34 6.16 -17.04
C VAL A 175 -8.35 6.22 -15.90
N VAL A 176 -8.52 7.39 -15.30
CA VAL A 176 -9.52 7.62 -14.26
C VAL A 176 -10.92 7.59 -14.87
N THR A 177 -11.76 6.68 -14.42
CA THR A 177 -13.17 6.52 -14.84
C THR A 177 -14.16 6.96 -13.77
N ASP A 178 -13.73 6.97 -12.50
CA ASP A 178 -14.49 7.51 -11.37
C ASP A 178 -13.50 8.21 -10.41
N PRO A 179 -13.40 9.55 -10.46
CA PRO A 179 -12.47 10.30 -9.63
C PRO A 179 -12.67 10.11 -8.13
N GLU A 180 -13.91 9.98 -7.67
CA GLU A 180 -14.20 9.83 -6.25
C GLU A 180 -13.79 8.44 -5.76
N ALA A 181 -14.11 7.40 -6.51
CA ALA A 181 -13.68 6.04 -6.21
C ALA A 181 -12.14 5.93 -6.17
N VAL A 182 -11.43 6.60 -7.10
CA VAL A 182 -9.95 6.62 -7.10
C VAL A 182 -9.41 7.34 -5.86
N ARG A 183 -9.96 8.50 -5.49
CA ARG A 183 -9.56 9.22 -4.27
C ARG A 183 -9.76 8.36 -3.03
N MET A 184 -10.91 7.70 -2.91
CA MET A 184 -11.18 6.77 -1.81
C MET A 184 -10.21 5.58 -1.82
N ALA A 185 -9.87 5.04 -2.98
CA ALA A 185 -8.89 3.96 -3.11
C ALA A 185 -7.48 4.38 -2.68
N VAL A 186 -7.07 5.62 -2.98
CA VAL A 186 -5.80 6.17 -2.47
C VAL A 186 -5.86 6.29 -0.95
N LEU A 187 -6.92 6.87 -0.38
CA LEU A 187 -7.03 7.11 1.06
C LEU A 187 -7.16 5.83 1.88
N GLN A 188 -7.96 4.88 1.42
CA GLN A 188 -8.28 3.66 2.17
C GLN A 188 -7.41 2.46 1.82
N GLY A 189 -6.74 2.52 0.67
CA GLY A 189 -5.98 1.43 0.09
C GLY A 189 -6.85 0.31 -0.47
N ILE A 190 -6.25 -0.53 -1.31
CA ILE A 190 -6.94 -1.62 -2.02
C ILE A 190 -6.49 -2.99 -1.50
N GLY A 191 -7.45 -3.86 -1.21
CA GLY A 191 -7.19 -5.26 -0.90
C GLY A 191 -6.87 -5.55 0.57
N ARG A 192 -6.21 -6.68 0.80
CA ARG A 192 -5.87 -7.23 2.13
C ARG A 192 -4.41 -6.98 2.47
N GLY A 193 -4.05 -7.14 3.74
CA GLY A 193 -2.66 -7.00 4.20
C GLY A 193 -2.21 -5.56 4.39
N LYS A 194 -3.13 -4.61 4.55
CA LYS A 194 -2.84 -3.18 4.70
C LYS A 194 -1.94 -2.86 5.89
N ALA A 195 -2.08 -3.61 6.98
CA ALA A 195 -1.22 -3.50 8.16
C ALA A 195 0.23 -3.99 7.91
N TYR A 196 0.47 -4.63 6.79
CA TYR A 196 1.75 -5.28 6.48
C TYR A 196 2.36 -4.79 5.16
N GLY A 197 2.06 -3.56 4.76
CA GLY A 197 2.71 -2.94 3.59
C GLY A 197 2.03 -3.21 2.24
N CYS A 198 0.82 -3.80 2.24
CA CYS A 198 0.01 -3.94 1.03
C CYS A 198 -1.05 -2.84 0.92
N GLY A 199 -1.52 -2.60 -0.29
CA GLY A 199 -2.72 -1.80 -0.56
C GLY A 199 -2.48 -0.31 -0.74
N LEU A 200 -1.28 0.22 -0.50
CA LEU A 200 -0.96 1.62 -0.79
C LEU A 200 -0.93 1.82 -2.31
N LEU A 201 -1.94 2.53 -2.83
CA LEU A 201 -2.00 2.91 -4.24
C LEU A 201 -1.25 4.23 -4.44
N SER A 202 -0.10 4.17 -5.11
CA SER A 202 0.64 5.35 -5.56
C SER A 202 0.22 5.72 -6.98
N LEU A 203 -0.03 7.00 -7.21
CA LEU A 203 -0.38 7.55 -8.51
C LEU A 203 0.59 8.66 -8.90
N ALA A 204 0.90 8.75 -10.18
CA ALA A 204 1.56 9.89 -10.78
C ALA A 204 0.79 10.26 -12.06
N LEU A 205 0.58 11.55 -12.30
CA LEU A 205 -0.04 12.00 -13.53
C LEU A 205 0.88 11.67 -14.71
N ALA A 206 0.34 11.07 -15.77
CA ALA A 206 1.09 10.89 -17.00
C ALA A 206 1.39 12.27 -17.60
N GLN A 207 2.65 12.51 -17.99
CA GLN A 207 3.02 13.70 -18.75
C GLN A 207 2.35 13.58 -20.13
N ARG A 208 1.73 14.67 -20.58
CA ARG A 208 1.24 14.81 -21.96
C ARG A 208 2.40 14.94 -22.93
#